data_909607824b6048387254890f39709fb5
#
_entry.id   909607824b6048387254890f39709fb5
#
_cell.length_a   1.000
_cell.length_b   1.000
_cell.length_c   1.000
_cell.angle_alpha   90.00
_cell.angle_beta   90.00
_cell.angle_gamma   90.00
#
_symmetry.space_group_name_H-M   'P 1'
#
loop_
_entity.id
_entity.type
_entity.pdbx_description
1 polymer ?
#
loop_
_entity_poly.entity_id
_entity_poly.type
_entity_poly.pdbx_seq_one_letter_code
_entity_poly.pdbx_strand_id
1 'polypeptide(L)'
;NREGHIPNPDVRKALGRERFPVYSAYRGESHAISLPESVLEGKPYPIRSLIILGGSIITSWPQPAIWRKTLNKLDFLVSIDRQLTADAAYADIVLPATTMYEIESYMTYGPIFRIREKIAEPVGEARNDFFILTELAERLGYGHLYPTNEEELLRHVLKGSGFTLEDVRNANGTVQIPTVL
;
A
#
# COMPACT_ATOMS: atom_id res chain seq x y z
N ASN A 1 -2.54 3.70 -18.25
CA ASN A 1 -3.33 2.50 -18.40
C ASN A 1 -3.59 1.93 -17.00
N ARG A 2 -4.85 1.88 -16.57
CA ARG A 2 -5.27 1.31 -15.28
C ARG A 2 -5.65 -0.17 -15.45
N GLU A 3 -4.82 -0.92 -16.16
CA GLU A 3 -4.98 -2.36 -16.25
C GLU A 3 -4.72 -2.97 -14.87
N GLY A 4 -5.74 -3.54 -14.29
CA GLY A 4 -5.73 -4.11 -12.94
C GLY A 4 -6.74 -3.50 -11.98
N HIS A 5 -7.36 -2.39 -12.33
CA HIS A 5 -8.48 -1.89 -11.54
C HIS A 5 -9.70 -2.79 -11.78
N ILE A 6 -9.96 -3.68 -10.84
CA ILE A 6 -11.20 -4.46 -10.84
C ILE A 6 -12.32 -3.48 -10.49
N PRO A 7 -13.26 -3.20 -11.43
CA PRO A 7 -14.38 -2.34 -11.11
C PRO A 7 -15.16 -2.99 -9.97
N ASN A 8 -15.18 -2.35 -8.81
CA ASN A 8 -16.06 -2.80 -7.75
C ASN A 8 -17.51 -2.58 -8.24
N PRO A 9 -18.28 -3.65 -8.46
CA PRO A 9 -19.65 -3.51 -8.95
C PRO A 9 -20.54 -2.69 -8.01
N ASP A 10 -20.12 -2.50 -6.77
CA ASP A 10 -20.84 -1.76 -5.74
C ASP A 10 -20.18 -0.44 -5.35
N VAL A 11 -19.49 0.21 -6.30
CA VAL A 11 -18.90 1.57 -6.12
C VAL A 11 -19.89 2.59 -5.55
N ARG A 12 -21.19 2.34 -5.69
CA ARG A 12 -22.25 3.19 -5.11
C ARG A 12 -22.18 3.28 -3.59
N LYS A 13 -21.64 2.26 -2.94
CA LYS A 13 -21.46 2.18 -1.48
C LYS A 13 -20.05 2.54 -1.02
N ALA A 14 -19.18 2.99 -1.93
CA ALA A 14 -17.82 3.36 -1.54
C ALA A 14 -17.83 4.52 -0.54
N LEU A 15 -17.00 4.39 0.48
CA LEU A 15 -16.85 5.40 1.53
C LEU A 15 -16.55 6.79 0.94
N GLY A 16 -17.32 7.79 1.34
CA GLY A 16 -17.16 9.18 0.91
C GLY A 16 -17.67 9.49 -0.50
N ARG A 17 -18.26 8.54 -1.23
CA ARG A 17 -18.70 8.76 -2.61
C ARG A 17 -19.75 9.87 -2.74
N GLU A 18 -20.74 9.90 -1.85
CA GLU A 18 -21.79 10.91 -1.89
C GLU A 18 -21.23 12.31 -1.63
N ARG A 19 -20.28 12.42 -0.72
CA ARG A 19 -19.62 13.68 -0.36
C ARG A 19 -18.58 14.12 -1.38
N PHE A 20 -17.88 13.17 -2.02
CA PHE A 20 -16.78 13.41 -2.97
C PHE A 20 -17.00 12.66 -4.30
N PRO A 21 -18.09 12.94 -5.03
CA PRO A 21 -18.47 12.16 -6.20
C PRO A 21 -17.44 12.22 -7.34
N VAL A 22 -16.82 13.38 -7.56
CA VAL A 22 -15.81 13.58 -8.60
C VAL A 22 -14.54 12.77 -8.28
N TYR A 23 -14.07 12.82 -7.03
CA TYR A 23 -12.91 12.04 -6.61
C TYR A 23 -13.15 10.54 -6.78
N SER A 24 -14.28 10.06 -6.27
CA SER A 24 -14.67 8.64 -6.35
C SER A 24 -14.80 8.17 -7.81
N ALA A 25 -15.38 8.99 -8.70
CA ALA A 25 -15.51 8.65 -10.11
C ALA A 25 -14.16 8.63 -10.84
N TYR A 26 -13.28 9.58 -10.53
CA TYR A 26 -11.98 9.71 -11.20
C TYR A 26 -10.96 8.67 -10.70
N ARG A 27 -10.87 8.48 -9.37
CA ARG A 27 -9.88 7.58 -8.76
C ARG A 27 -10.38 6.15 -8.64
N GLY A 28 -11.69 5.93 -8.54
CA GLY A 28 -12.27 4.63 -8.23
C GLY A 28 -11.95 4.15 -6.81
N GLU A 29 -11.66 5.09 -5.91
CA GLU A 29 -11.22 4.86 -4.53
C GLU A 29 -12.18 5.51 -3.55
N SER A 30 -12.20 4.99 -2.33
CA SER A 30 -12.86 5.66 -1.21
C SER A 30 -12.08 6.89 -0.78
N HIS A 31 -12.78 7.98 -0.41
CA HIS A 31 -12.12 9.17 0.09
C HIS A 31 -11.81 9.02 1.58
N ALA A 32 -10.54 8.92 1.91
CA ALA A 32 -10.08 8.58 3.25
C ALA A 32 -10.55 9.53 4.37
N ILE A 33 -10.77 10.83 4.05
CA ILE A 33 -11.32 11.82 5.00
C ILE A 33 -12.74 11.46 5.51
N SER A 34 -13.45 10.57 4.83
CA SER A 34 -14.74 10.05 5.29
C SER A 34 -14.63 8.89 6.29
N LEU A 35 -13.42 8.39 6.56
CA LEU A 35 -13.19 7.30 7.51
C LEU A 35 -13.71 7.60 8.93
N PRO A 36 -13.51 8.81 9.51
CA PRO A 36 -14.05 9.13 10.83
C PRO A 36 -15.56 8.93 10.94
N GLU A 37 -16.34 9.33 9.94
CA GLU A 37 -17.79 9.16 9.92
C GLU A 37 -18.18 7.67 9.95
N SER A 38 -17.46 6.84 9.19
CA SER A 38 -17.68 5.41 9.14
C SER A 38 -17.34 4.69 10.46
N VAL A 39 -16.23 5.09 11.10
CA VAL A 39 -15.79 4.49 12.36
C VAL A 39 -16.62 5.00 13.54
N LEU A 40 -16.90 6.31 13.60
CA LEU A 40 -17.54 6.94 14.75
C LEU A 40 -19.08 6.82 14.70
N GLU A 41 -19.67 6.89 13.50
CA GLU A 41 -21.13 6.93 13.30
C GLU A 41 -21.68 5.70 12.55
N GLY A 42 -20.82 4.86 11.99
CA GLY A 42 -21.22 3.69 11.22
C GLY A 42 -21.79 4.00 9.84
N LYS A 43 -21.49 5.17 9.26
CA LYS A 43 -22.04 5.62 7.98
C LYS A 43 -20.99 5.68 6.87
N PRO A 44 -21.27 5.21 5.67
CA PRO A 44 -22.46 4.47 5.22
C PRO A 44 -22.53 3.03 5.74
N TYR A 45 -21.45 2.54 6.33
CA TYR A 45 -21.32 1.25 7.02
C TYR A 45 -20.19 1.34 8.07
N PRO A 46 -20.22 0.52 9.13
CA PRO A 46 -19.21 0.58 10.17
C PRO A 46 -17.87 -0.02 9.69
N ILE A 47 -16.79 0.72 9.88
CA ILE A 47 -15.42 0.20 9.78
C ILE A 47 -14.92 -0.05 11.20
N ARG A 48 -14.45 -1.28 11.47
CA ARG A 48 -14.07 -1.75 12.78
C ARG A 48 -12.58 -2.07 12.90
N SER A 49 -11.92 -2.34 11.77
CA SER A 49 -10.48 -2.63 11.73
C SER A 49 -9.79 -1.84 10.64
N LEU A 50 -8.51 -1.51 10.86
CA LEU A 50 -7.70 -0.76 9.91
C LEU A 50 -6.26 -1.26 9.92
N ILE A 51 -5.65 -1.26 8.75
CA ILE A 51 -4.20 -1.41 8.59
C ILE A 51 -3.66 -0.08 8.06
N ILE A 52 -2.75 0.54 8.79
CA ILE A 52 -2.01 1.73 8.35
C ILE A 52 -0.65 1.27 7.85
N LEU A 53 -0.34 1.60 6.59
CA LEU A 53 0.89 1.21 5.92
C LEU A 53 1.69 2.44 5.50
N GLY A 54 2.89 2.59 6.05
CA GLY A 54 3.87 3.59 5.63
C GLY A 54 3.40 5.03 5.76
N GLY A 55 2.69 5.38 6.83
CA GLY A 55 2.20 6.74 7.02
C GLY A 55 1.67 7.01 8.41
N SER A 56 1.47 8.29 8.72
CA SER A 56 0.82 8.71 9.97
C SER A 56 -0.36 9.63 9.66
N ILE A 57 -1.56 9.15 9.89
CA ILE A 57 -2.81 9.88 9.68
C ILE A 57 -2.87 11.08 10.63
N ILE A 58 -2.53 10.87 11.91
CA ILE A 58 -2.57 11.91 12.95
C ILE A 58 -1.67 13.10 12.63
N THR A 59 -0.51 12.85 12.02
CA THR A 59 0.46 13.91 11.72
C THR A 59 0.28 14.53 10.34
N SER A 60 -0.23 13.76 9.36
CA SER A 60 -0.28 14.19 7.97
C SER A 60 -1.62 14.76 7.53
N TRP A 61 -2.69 14.45 8.26
CA TRP A 61 -4.04 14.81 7.84
C TRP A 61 -4.65 15.90 8.72
N PRO A 62 -5.57 16.72 8.20
CA PRO A 62 -6.19 17.79 8.97
C PRO A 62 -7.03 17.25 10.13
N GLN A 63 -7.18 18.05 11.17
CA GLN A 63 -7.99 17.76 12.35
C GLN A 63 -7.51 16.54 13.17
N PRO A 64 -6.29 16.56 13.70
CA PRO A 64 -5.71 15.41 14.44
C PRO A 64 -6.57 14.93 15.62
N ALA A 65 -7.37 15.79 16.21
CA ALA A 65 -8.24 15.42 17.33
C ALA A 65 -9.36 14.43 16.91
N ILE A 66 -9.89 14.54 15.69
CA ILE A 66 -10.89 13.59 15.19
C ILE A 66 -10.23 12.25 14.87
N TRP A 67 -9.02 12.27 14.33
CA TRP A 67 -8.28 11.05 14.01
C TRP A 67 -7.91 10.25 15.26
N ARG A 68 -7.48 10.92 16.33
CA ARG A 68 -7.26 10.24 17.62
C ARG A 68 -8.52 9.54 18.14
N LYS A 69 -9.68 10.21 18.05
CA LYS A 69 -10.96 9.59 18.43
C LYS A 69 -11.29 8.40 17.53
N THR A 70 -11.05 8.54 16.23
CA THR A 70 -11.30 7.50 15.23
C THR A 70 -10.44 6.27 15.50
N LEU A 71 -9.12 6.43 15.68
CA LEU A 71 -8.23 5.31 15.95
C LEU A 71 -8.54 4.60 17.28
N ASN A 72 -8.87 5.37 18.33
CA ASN A 72 -9.30 4.80 19.61
C ASN A 72 -10.63 4.02 19.54
N LYS A 73 -11.46 4.27 18.55
CA LYS A 73 -12.77 3.63 18.42
C LYS A 73 -12.71 2.33 17.62
N LEU A 74 -11.64 2.10 16.87
CA LEU A 74 -11.45 0.85 16.13
C LEU A 74 -11.36 -0.33 17.10
N ASP A 75 -11.90 -1.47 16.68
CA ASP A 75 -11.79 -2.72 17.43
C ASP A 75 -10.42 -3.37 17.23
N PHE A 76 -9.75 -3.08 16.12
CA PHE A 76 -8.43 -3.62 15.79
C PHE A 76 -7.66 -2.70 14.85
N LEU A 77 -6.44 -2.35 15.21
CA LEU A 77 -5.56 -1.48 14.43
C LEU A 77 -4.18 -2.11 14.28
N VAL A 78 -3.71 -2.23 13.05
CA VAL A 78 -2.34 -2.62 12.73
C VAL A 78 -1.60 -1.42 12.15
N SER A 79 -0.40 -1.15 12.64
CA SER A 79 0.52 -0.16 12.08
C SER A 79 1.74 -0.88 11.50
N ILE A 80 1.99 -0.66 10.21
CA ILE A 80 3.15 -1.20 9.49
C ILE A 80 4.00 0.01 9.08
N ASP A 81 5.12 0.22 9.73
CA ASP A 81 5.99 1.35 9.45
C ASP A 81 7.43 1.05 9.91
N ARG A 82 8.38 1.78 9.33
CA ARG A 82 9.79 1.76 9.73
C ARG A 82 10.07 2.55 11.01
N GLN A 83 9.09 3.31 11.48
CA GLN A 83 9.20 4.15 12.67
C GLN A 83 7.95 3.99 13.53
N LEU A 84 8.09 4.19 14.84
CA LEU A 84 6.95 4.31 15.75
C LEU A 84 6.29 5.68 15.53
N THR A 85 5.31 5.70 14.64
CA THR A 85 4.52 6.89 14.32
C THR A 85 3.55 7.24 15.44
N ALA A 86 2.92 8.43 15.36
CA ALA A 86 1.88 8.82 16.30
C ALA A 86 0.66 7.85 16.26
N ASP A 87 0.40 7.23 15.12
CA ASP A 87 -0.68 6.24 14.96
C ASP A 87 -0.32 4.90 15.60
N ALA A 88 0.96 4.52 15.58
CA ALA A 88 1.45 3.29 16.20
C ALA A 88 1.16 3.23 17.72
N ALA A 89 1.04 4.38 18.38
CA ALA A 89 0.65 4.46 19.78
C ALA A 89 -0.80 4.02 20.05
N TYR A 90 -1.61 3.90 19.02
CA TYR A 90 -3.02 3.44 19.08
C TYR A 90 -3.17 2.02 18.54
N ALA A 91 -2.12 1.45 17.94
CA ALA A 91 -2.18 0.16 17.28
C ALA A 91 -2.15 -1.00 18.30
N ASP A 92 -2.94 -2.04 18.04
CA ASP A 92 -2.90 -3.31 18.77
C ASP A 92 -1.67 -4.13 18.34
N ILE A 93 -1.26 -3.99 17.08
CA ILE A 93 -0.07 -4.65 16.52
C ILE A 93 0.75 -3.61 15.73
N VAL A 94 2.05 -3.60 15.99
CA VAL A 94 3.02 -2.84 15.20
C VAL A 94 3.96 -3.82 14.51
N LEU A 95 4.04 -3.74 13.18
CA LEU A 95 4.92 -4.58 12.38
C LEU A 95 6.03 -3.70 11.79
N PRO A 96 7.31 -4.00 12.05
CA PRO A 96 8.41 -3.20 11.54
C PRO A 96 8.62 -3.42 10.04
N ALA A 97 8.60 -2.33 9.29
CA ALA A 97 8.89 -2.33 7.85
C ALA A 97 10.36 -1.99 7.59
N THR A 98 10.91 -2.50 6.50
CA THR A 98 12.25 -2.16 6.02
C THR A 98 12.29 -0.76 5.41
N THR A 99 13.49 -0.19 5.37
CA THR A 99 13.79 0.98 4.55
C THR A 99 14.04 0.57 3.10
N MET A 100 14.08 1.55 2.19
CA MET A 100 14.40 1.31 0.78
C MET A 100 15.82 0.80 0.54
N TYR A 101 16.71 0.89 1.52
CA TYR A 101 18.09 0.43 1.45
C TYR A 101 18.27 -1.03 1.84
N GLU A 102 17.30 -1.59 2.52
CA GLU A 102 17.30 -2.95 3.07
C GLU A 102 16.59 -3.97 2.17
N ILE A 103 16.10 -3.53 1.01
CA ILE A 103 15.36 -4.37 0.05
C ILE A 103 15.84 -4.11 -1.38
N GLU A 104 15.82 -5.15 -2.23
CA GLU A 104 15.83 -4.95 -3.67
C GLU A 104 14.42 -4.60 -4.13
N SER A 105 14.27 -3.50 -4.86
CA SER A 105 12.97 -3.00 -5.28
C SER A 105 13.07 -2.25 -6.60
N TYR A 106 12.02 -1.60 -7.02
CA TYR A 106 12.01 -0.81 -8.25
C TYR A 106 11.42 0.57 -8.04
N MET A 107 11.70 1.46 -8.98
CA MET A 107 11.02 2.73 -9.13
C MET A 107 10.67 2.95 -10.60
N THR A 108 9.58 3.67 -10.82
CA THR A 108 9.17 4.12 -12.15
C THR A 108 9.05 5.62 -12.17
N TYR A 109 9.57 6.25 -13.23
CA TYR A 109 9.40 7.67 -13.48
C TYR A 109 9.09 7.88 -14.97
N GLY A 110 7.83 8.16 -15.26
CA GLY A 110 7.35 8.13 -16.65
C GLY A 110 7.61 6.75 -17.28
N PRO A 111 8.29 6.68 -18.43
CA PRO A 111 8.63 5.42 -19.09
C PRO A 111 9.87 4.74 -18.51
N ILE A 112 10.58 5.38 -17.59
CA ILE A 112 11.81 4.82 -17.02
C ILE A 112 11.45 3.83 -15.91
N PHE A 113 11.97 2.60 -16.02
CA PHE A 113 11.98 1.59 -14.97
C PHE A 113 13.40 1.42 -14.47
N ARG A 114 13.58 1.44 -13.15
CA ARG A 114 14.89 1.28 -12.51
C ARG A 114 14.79 0.33 -11.32
N ILE A 115 15.73 -0.63 -11.24
CA ILE A 115 15.95 -1.44 -10.04
C ILE A 115 16.70 -0.59 -9.01
N ARG A 116 16.30 -0.69 -7.78
CA ARG A 116 17.04 -0.21 -6.60
C ARG A 116 17.63 -1.42 -5.91
N GLU A 117 18.95 -1.47 -5.87
CA GLU A 117 19.68 -2.55 -5.23
C GLU A 117 19.59 -2.45 -3.70
N LYS A 118 19.53 -3.59 -3.05
CA LYS A 118 19.69 -3.71 -1.61
C LYS A 118 21.17 -3.41 -1.26
N ILE A 119 21.39 -2.54 -0.27
CA ILE A 119 22.73 -2.14 0.18
C ILE A 119 22.98 -2.39 1.66
N ALA A 120 21.97 -2.77 2.42
CA ALA A 120 22.04 -3.09 3.85
C ALA A 120 21.14 -4.28 4.19
N GLU A 121 21.46 -5.01 5.23
CA GLU A 121 20.55 -6.04 5.76
C GLU A 121 19.44 -5.40 6.62
N PRO A 122 18.22 -5.96 6.61
CA PRO A 122 17.14 -5.53 7.48
C PRO A 122 17.54 -5.55 8.94
N VAL A 123 17.13 -4.54 9.71
CA VAL A 123 17.42 -4.44 11.13
C VAL A 123 16.36 -5.18 11.95
N GLY A 124 16.79 -6.08 12.83
CA GLY A 124 15.90 -6.81 13.73
C GLY A 124 14.86 -7.65 13.00
N GLU A 125 13.59 -7.42 13.27
CA GLU A 125 12.47 -8.12 12.63
C GLU A 125 11.87 -7.37 11.43
N ALA A 126 12.52 -6.30 10.96
CA ALA A 126 12.01 -5.50 9.85
C ALA A 126 11.89 -6.33 8.57
N ARG A 127 10.76 -6.20 7.90
CA ARG A 127 10.45 -6.89 6.63
C ARG A 127 9.92 -5.93 5.60
N ASN A 128 10.07 -6.30 4.33
CA ASN A 128 9.42 -5.60 3.24
C ASN A 128 7.89 -5.64 3.44
N ASP A 129 7.26 -4.47 3.47
CA ASP A 129 5.80 -4.32 3.65
C ASP A 129 5.00 -5.13 2.63
N PHE A 130 5.48 -5.26 1.39
CA PHE A 130 4.83 -6.11 0.40
C PHE A 130 4.75 -7.56 0.88
N PHE A 131 5.83 -8.10 1.44
CA PHE A 131 5.84 -9.49 1.91
C PHE A 131 5.13 -9.68 3.25
N ILE A 132 5.03 -8.65 4.10
CA ILE A 132 4.13 -8.67 5.26
C ILE A 132 2.69 -8.90 4.80
N LEU A 133 2.25 -8.16 3.77
CA LEU A 133 0.90 -8.32 3.22
C LEU A 133 0.72 -9.63 2.45
N THR A 134 1.77 -10.12 1.78
CA THR A 134 1.74 -11.44 1.09
C THR A 134 1.57 -12.58 2.09
N GLU A 135 2.27 -12.57 3.23
CA GLU A 135 2.07 -13.56 4.29
C GLU A 135 0.65 -13.52 4.87
N LEU A 136 0.07 -12.34 5.01
CA LEU A 136 -1.33 -12.20 5.39
C LEU A 136 -2.27 -12.81 4.33
N ALA A 137 -2.01 -12.53 3.05
CA ALA A 137 -2.78 -13.09 1.94
C ALA A 137 -2.68 -14.62 1.89
N GLU A 138 -1.50 -15.19 2.17
CA GLU A 138 -1.30 -16.63 2.24
C GLU A 138 -2.16 -17.26 3.34
N ARG A 139 -2.17 -16.68 4.55
CA ARG A 139 -3.01 -17.16 5.66
C ARG A 139 -4.51 -17.05 5.38
N LEU A 140 -4.90 -16.14 4.48
CA LEU A 140 -6.28 -15.98 4.00
C LEU A 140 -6.59 -16.86 2.78
N GLY A 141 -5.65 -17.67 2.28
CA GLY A 141 -5.85 -18.57 1.14
C GLY A 141 -5.57 -17.94 -0.23
N TYR A 142 -5.01 -16.73 -0.28
CA TYR A 142 -4.74 -15.96 -1.50
C TYR A 142 -3.25 -15.87 -1.86
N GLY A 143 -2.36 -16.55 -1.14
CA GLY A 143 -0.91 -16.46 -1.35
C GLY A 143 -0.45 -16.77 -2.77
N HIS A 144 -1.14 -17.70 -3.45
CA HIS A 144 -0.85 -18.08 -4.84
C HIS A 144 -0.99 -16.94 -5.87
N LEU A 145 -1.57 -15.80 -5.48
CA LEU A 145 -1.76 -14.62 -6.32
C LEU A 145 -0.59 -13.63 -6.26
N TYR A 146 0.34 -13.82 -5.33
CA TYR A 146 1.37 -12.83 -5.03
C TYR A 146 2.78 -13.43 -5.11
N PRO A 147 3.76 -12.63 -5.57
CA PRO A 147 5.17 -12.99 -5.46
C PRO A 147 5.60 -13.23 -4.01
N THR A 148 6.50 -14.18 -3.79
CA THR A 148 6.96 -14.56 -2.44
C THR A 148 8.34 -14.01 -2.09
N ASN A 149 9.06 -13.46 -3.08
CA ASN A 149 10.41 -12.89 -2.91
C ASN A 149 10.62 -11.72 -3.88
N GLU A 150 11.71 -10.97 -3.65
CA GLU A 150 12.03 -9.77 -4.41
C GLU A 150 12.25 -10.02 -5.89
N GLU A 151 12.90 -11.13 -6.24
CA GLU A 151 13.13 -11.47 -7.64
C GLU A 151 11.82 -11.79 -8.38
N GLU A 152 10.94 -12.56 -7.77
CA GLU A 152 9.61 -12.83 -8.33
C GLU A 152 8.79 -11.54 -8.46
N LEU A 153 8.88 -10.63 -7.48
CA LEU A 153 8.22 -9.33 -7.55
C LEU A 153 8.73 -8.52 -8.74
N LEU A 154 10.04 -8.43 -8.94
CA LEU A 154 10.63 -7.71 -10.06
C LEU A 154 10.23 -8.33 -11.40
N ARG A 155 10.24 -9.66 -11.52
CA ARG A 155 9.74 -10.37 -12.71
C ARG A 155 8.26 -10.12 -12.95
N HIS A 156 7.47 -10.08 -11.88
CA HIS A 156 6.02 -9.80 -11.97
C HIS A 156 5.73 -8.40 -12.51
N VAL A 157 6.40 -7.37 -11.98
CA VAL A 157 6.16 -5.98 -12.41
C VAL A 157 6.69 -5.69 -13.82
N LEU A 158 7.67 -6.45 -14.31
CA LEU A 158 8.18 -6.36 -15.68
C LEU A 158 7.30 -7.08 -16.69
N LYS A 159 6.35 -7.90 -16.25
CA LYS A 159 5.48 -8.66 -17.15
C LYS A 159 4.73 -7.75 -18.11
N GLY A 160 4.89 -7.99 -19.40
CA GLY A 160 4.26 -7.18 -20.45
C GLY A 160 5.02 -5.89 -20.83
N SER A 161 6.14 -5.58 -20.18
CA SER A 161 6.98 -4.42 -20.52
C SER A 161 7.85 -4.59 -21.78
N GLY A 162 8.04 -5.83 -22.21
CA GLY A 162 9.00 -6.19 -23.28
C GLY A 162 10.44 -6.43 -22.77
N PHE A 163 10.68 -6.30 -21.46
CA PHE A 163 11.99 -6.55 -20.85
C PHE A 163 11.92 -7.71 -19.86
N THR A 164 12.99 -8.49 -19.82
CA THR A 164 13.25 -9.45 -18.73
C THR A 164 14.01 -8.75 -17.59
N LEU A 165 14.06 -9.38 -16.42
CA LEU A 165 14.86 -8.88 -15.30
C LEU A 165 16.36 -8.85 -15.64
N GLU A 166 16.83 -9.83 -16.42
CA GLU A 166 18.20 -9.92 -16.91
C GLU A 166 18.55 -8.77 -17.87
N ASP A 167 17.63 -8.41 -18.78
CA ASP A 167 17.83 -7.24 -19.66
C ASP A 167 18.01 -5.97 -18.86
N VAL A 168 17.20 -5.78 -17.80
CA VAL A 168 17.30 -4.60 -16.94
C VAL A 168 18.63 -4.61 -16.18
N ARG A 169 19.04 -5.73 -15.61
CA ARG A 169 20.32 -5.86 -14.90
C ARG A 169 21.52 -5.62 -15.82
N ASN A 170 21.49 -6.14 -17.04
CA ASN A 170 22.54 -5.92 -18.06
C ASN A 170 22.58 -4.45 -18.53
N ALA A 171 21.50 -3.71 -18.41
CA ALA A 171 21.41 -2.29 -18.70
C ALA A 171 21.68 -1.39 -17.47
N ASN A 172 22.55 -1.84 -16.55
CA ASN A 172 22.85 -1.16 -15.30
C ASN A 172 21.61 -0.81 -14.46
N GLY A 173 20.65 -1.73 -14.42
CA GLY A 173 19.45 -1.62 -13.62
C GLY A 173 18.41 -0.63 -14.14
N THR A 174 18.57 -0.06 -15.34
CA THR A 174 17.67 0.98 -15.86
C THR A 174 17.29 0.72 -17.31
N VAL A 175 15.98 0.72 -17.61
CA VAL A 175 15.46 0.63 -18.99
C VAL A 175 14.35 1.64 -19.21
N GLN A 176 14.12 1.97 -20.49
CA GLN A 176 12.99 2.78 -20.90
C GLN A 176 11.92 1.88 -21.52
N ILE A 177 10.80 1.75 -20.83
CA ILE A 177 9.66 0.98 -21.32
C ILE A 177 8.97 1.77 -22.41
N PRO A 178 8.73 1.19 -23.61
CA PRO A 178 8.05 1.87 -24.69
C PRO A 178 6.66 2.35 -24.27
N THR A 179 6.37 3.62 -24.47
CA THR A 179 5.01 4.14 -24.28
C THR A 179 4.17 3.71 -25.48
N VAL A 180 3.22 2.83 -25.28
CA VAL A 180 2.19 2.56 -26.28
C VAL A 180 1.26 3.77 -26.29
N LEU A 181 1.29 4.53 -27.40
CA LEU A 181 0.39 5.65 -27.65
C LEU A 181 -1.01 5.15 -28.01
#